data_756e13cf60357972a0d9f67e07803826
#
_entry.id   756e13cf60357972a0d9f67e07803826
#
_cell.length_a   1.000
_cell.length_b   1.000
_cell.length_c   1.000
_cell.angle_alpha   90.00
_cell.angle_beta   90.00
_cell.angle_gamma   90.00
#
_symmetry.space_group_name_H-M   'P 1'
#
loop_
_entity.id
_entity.type
_entity.pdbx_description
1 polymer ?
#
loop_
_entity_poly.entity_id
_entity_poly.type
_entity_poly.pdbx_seq_one_letter_code
_entity_poly.pdbx_strand_id
1 'polypeptide(L)'
;PKDFGQKFYDESIKNPSTFSSQENFNKFFPGLYITNTYGSGNILQITYSTFSIYYKYNLKGSQGQDSTAYSSETFNVTKEVLQLNRFKNTDLTSLLEENDSIAYLKTPAGVYTQLTIPAQDIVERIGDRVINNIPLTIKALPQENWQWALSAPSNLLLLPKDSLATFFVNNKIEDKKTSFLASYSTSSRSYSYDNISNLMQEHIKNNPDKDMVLLLVPVERLTAQSNSYYGQSQPYTTAINNYLLPSGVKLLKTKEATKIVITTTEYK
;
A
#
# COMPACT_ATOMS: atom_id res chain seq x y z
N PRO A 1 -14.76 28.47 -5.93
CA PRO A 1 -15.07 29.79 -6.44
C PRO A 1 -16.37 29.76 -7.25
N LYS A 2 -17.23 30.74 -7.10
CA LYS A 2 -18.54 30.78 -7.79
C LYS A 2 -18.41 30.77 -9.33
N ASP A 3 -17.26 31.20 -9.84
CA ASP A 3 -17.03 31.38 -11.28
C ASP A 3 -16.26 30.18 -11.92
N PHE A 4 -16.03 29.13 -11.18
CA PHE A 4 -15.20 28.02 -11.69
C PHE A 4 -15.91 27.27 -12.83
N GLY A 5 -17.20 27.00 -12.67
CA GLY A 5 -18.00 26.39 -13.74
C GLY A 5 -18.08 27.29 -15.00
N GLN A 6 -18.17 28.60 -14.83
CA GLN A 6 -18.16 29.54 -15.95
C GLN A 6 -16.83 29.50 -16.72
N LYS A 7 -15.69 29.38 -16.03
CA LYS A 7 -14.38 29.24 -16.69
C LYS A 7 -14.28 27.97 -17.55
N PHE A 8 -14.84 26.83 -17.07
CA PHE A 8 -14.89 25.61 -17.87
C PHE A 8 -15.75 25.79 -19.11
N TYR A 9 -16.93 26.42 -18.97
CA TYR A 9 -17.80 26.70 -20.09
C TYR A 9 -17.14 27.63 -21.12
N ASP A 10 -16.58 28.73 -20.68
CA ASP A 10 -15.90 29.71 -21.55
C ASP A 10 -14.73 29.06 -22.30
N GLU A 11 -13.93 28.20 -21.62
CA GLU A 11 -12.81 27.49 -22.23
C GLU A 11 -13.31 26.48 -23.27
N SER A 12 -14.40 25.78 -22.99
CA SER A 12 -14.97 24.82 -23.93
C SER A 12 -15.45 25.42 -25.23
N ILE A 13 -15.87 26.68 -25.18
CA ILE A 13 -16.32 27.47 -26.36
C ILE A 13 -15.15 28.12 -27.08
N LYS A 14 -14.23 28.74 -26.33
CA LYS A 14 -13.10 29.50 -26.91
C LYS A 14 -11.98 28.61 -27.42
N ASN A 15 -11.67 27.57 -26.69
CA ASN A 15 -10.54 26.68 -26.94
C ASN A 15 -10.92 25.19 -26.79
N PRO A 16 -11.76 24.62 -27.67
CA PRO A 16 -12.20 23.22 -27.55
C PRO A 16 -11.05 22.21 -27.50
N SER A 17 -9.88 22.55 -28.08
CA SER A 17 -8.68 21.70 -28.05
C SER A 17 -8.11 21.48 -26.66
N THR A 18 -8.46 22.33 -25.68
CA THR A 18 -8.09 22.14 -24.26
C THR A 18 -8.60 20.80 -23.72
N PHE A 19 -9.77 20.37 -24.17
CA PHE A 19 -10.40 19.12 -23.73
C PHE A 19 -10.08 17.91 -24.62
N SER A 20 -9.24 18.05 -25.64
CA SER A 20 -8.91 16.99 -26.60
C SER A 20 -7.82 16.04 -26.11
N SER A 21 -7.02 16.42 -25.12
CA SER A 21 -5.97 15.60 -24.54
C SER A 21 -5.75 15.90 -23.06
N GLN A 22 -5.26 14.89 -22.33
CA GLN A 22 -4.87 15.04 -20.92
C GLN A 22 -3.81 16.14 -20.73
N GLU A 23 -2.84 16.25 -21.62
CA GLU A 23 -1.79 17.25 -21.54
C GLU A 23 -2.34 18.67 -21.62
N ASN A 24 -3.22 18.94 -22.58
CA ASN A 24 -3.86 20.24 -22.73
C ASN A 24 -4.77 20.55 -21.55
N PHE A 25 -5.56 19.57 -21.12
CA PHE A 25 -6.43 19.72 -19.96
C PHE A 25 -5.66 20.04 -18.68
N ASN A 26 -4.53 19.36 -18.43
CA ASN A 26 -3.68 19.60 -17.26
C ASN A 26 -3.06 21.01 -17.24
N LYS A 27 -2.83 21.62 -18.41
CA LYS A 27 -2.38 23.04 -18.48
C LYS A 27 -3.46 24.01 -18.05
N PHE A 28 -4.71 23.70 -18.36
CA PHE A 28 -5.87 24.49 -17.97
C PHE A 28 -6.28 24.24 -16.51
N PHE A 29 -6.34 22.98 -16.12
CA PHE A 29 -6.72 22.52 -14.80
C PHE A 29 -5.71 21.53 -14.22
N PRO A 30 -4.66 22.02 -13.54
CA PRO A 30 -3.58 21.17 -13.04
C PRO A 30 -3.99 20.28 -11.85
N GLY A 31 -5.21 20.42 -11.35
CA GLY A 31 -5.75 19.61 -10.25
C GLY A 31 -6.15 20.39 -9.01
N LEU A 32 -6.42 19.67 -7.95
CA LEU A 32 -6.84 20.21 -6.65
C LEU A 32 -5.78 19.89 -5.60
N TYR A 33 -5.40 20.88 -4.82
CA TYR A 33 -4.58 20.72 -3.64
C TYR A 33 -5.45 20.96 -2.40
N ILE A 34 -5.58 19.90 -1.58
CA ILE A 34 -6.38 19.92 -0.35
C ILE A 34 -5.43 19.84 0.83
N THR A 35 -5.49 20.78 1.72
CA THR A 35 -4.69 20.81 2.95
C THR A 35 -5.51 21.33 4.11
N ASN A 36 -5.21 20.87 5.32
CA ASN A 36 -5.74 21.48 6.53
C ASN A 36 -4.93 22.71 6.88
N THR A 37 -5.61 23.79 7.24
CA THR A 37 -5.01 25.05 7.68
C THR A 37 -5.01 25.21 9.20
N TYR A 38 -5.78 24.38 9.88
CA TYR A 38 -5.93 24.42 11.34
C TYR A 38 -6.22 23.03 11.89
N GLY A 39 -5.77 22.76 13.12
CA GLY A 39 -6.00 21.52 13.85
C GLY A 39 -4.89 20.49 13.64
N SER A 40 -4.83 19.54 14.58
CA SER A 40 -3.90 18.42 14.59
C SER A 40 -4.57 17.16 15.17
N GLY A 41 -4.03 16.00 14.86
CA GLY A 41 -4.42 14.75 15.48
C GLY A 41 -5.44 13.91 14.72
N ASN A 42 -6.04 14.42 13.62
CA ASN A 42 -6.94 13.64 12.78
C ASN A 42 -6.40 13.52 11.36
N ILE A 43 -6.51 12.34 10.79
CA ILE A 43 -6.25 12.07 9.36
C ILE A 43 -7.60 11.74 8.73
N LEU A 44 -7.99 12.54 7.72
CA LEU A 44 -9.20 12.28 6.95
C LEU A 44 -8.85 11.40 5.75
N GLN A 45 -9.46 10.23 5.68
CA GLN A 45 -9.38 9.37 4.50
C GLN A 45 -10.50 9.75 3.53
N ILE A 46 -10.12 10.27 2.35
CA ILE A 46 -11.07 10.56 1.28
C ILE A 46 -11.21 9.27 0.46
N THR A 47 -12.36 8.60 0.60
CA THR A 47 -12.63 7.33 -0.08
C THR A 47 -13.34 7.50 -1.42
N TYR A 48 -13.93 8.67 -1.62
CA TYR A 48 -14.67 8.99 -2.85
C TYR A 48 -14.55 10.48 -3.15
N SER A 49 -14.30 10.80 -4.41
CA SER A 49 -14.21 12.18 -4.87
C SER A 49 -14.89 12.33 -6.24
N THR A 50 -15.70 13.36 -6.39
CA THR A 50 -16.36 13.70 -7.63
C THR A 50 -16.20 15.16 -7.94
N PHE A 51 -16.20 15.47 -9.21
CA PHE A 51 -16.29 16.83 -9.73
C PHE A 51 -17.60 16.96 -10.53
N SER A 52 -18.51 17.83 -10.09
CA SER A 52 -19.81 18.02 -10.75
C SER A 52 -19.95 19.45 -11.22
N ILE A 53 -20.36 19.62 -12.48
CA ILE A 53 -20.69 20.90 -13.09
C ILE A 53 -22.20 20.97 -13.23
N TYR A 54 -22.82 21.91 -12.52
CA TYR A 54 -24.25 22.20 -12.64
C TYR A 54 -24.44 23.35 -13.60
N TYR A 55 -25.33 23.18 -14.54
CA TYR A 55 -25.63 24.21 -15.55
C TYR A 55 -27.11 24.30 -15.86
N LYS A 56 -27.49 25.43 -16.42
CA LYS A 56 -28.83 25.69 -16.95
C LYS A 56 -28.74 25.90 -18.44
N TYR A 57 -29.74 25.48 -19.16
CA TYR A 57 -29.86 25.69 -20.59
C TYR A 57 -31.31 26.03 -20.99
N ASN A 58 -31.46 26.76 -22.07
CA ASN A 58 -32.76 27.14 -22.57
C ASN A 58 -33.29 26.11 -23.56
N LEU A 59 -34.53 25.70 -23.37
CA LEU A 59 -35.27 24.82 -24.27
C LEU A 59 -36.44 25.56 -24.87
N LYS A 60 -36.80 25.21 -26.10
CA LYS A 60 -38.10 25.57 -26.63
C LYS A 60 -39.08 24.46 -26.37
N GLY A 61 -40.16 24.76 -25.68
CA GLY A 61 -41.25 23.80 -25.44
C GLY A 61 -41.99 23.46 -26.75
N SER A 62 -42.82 22.44 -26.71
CA SER A 62 -43.56 21.90 -27.88
C SER A 62 -44.49 22.93 -28.55
N GLN A 63 -44.82 24.01 -27.86
CA GLN A 63 -45.62 25.13 -28.38
C GLN A 63 -44.81 26.39 -28.69
N GLY A 64 -43.46 26.25 -28.73
CA GLY A 64 -42.54 27.38 -29.04
C GLY A 64 -42.21 28.32 -27.89
N GLN A 65 -42.76 28.12 -26.69
CA GLN A 65 -42.44 28.89 -25.49
C GLN A 65 -41.01 28.61 -25.01
N ASP A 66 -40.34 29.62 -24.53
CA ASP A 66 -39.02 29.49 -23.90
C ASP A 66 -39.17 28.85 -22.50
N SER A 67 -38.35 27.88 -22.23
CA SER A 67 -38.28 27.20 -20.93
C SER A 67 -36.83 27.00 -20.53
N THR A 68 -36.52 27.06 -19.23
CA THR A 68 -35.18 26.78 -18.67
C THR A 68 -35.14 25.44 -18.02
N ALA A 69 -34.21 24.61 -18.43
CA ALA A 69 -33.90 23.34 -17.78
C ALA A 69 -32.58 23.39 -17.03
N TYR A 70 -32.45 22.52 -16.05
CA TYR A 70 -31.22 22.36 -15.23
C TYR A 70 -30.70 20.96 -15.43
N SER A 71 -29.37 20.84 -15.51
CA SER A 71 -28.69 19.56 -15.61
C SER A 71 -27.35 19.60 -14.90
N SER A 72 -26.73 18.45 -14.77
CA SER A 72 -25.37 18.34 -14.23
C SER A 72 -24.59 17.23 -14.93
N GLU A 73 -23.29 17.47 -15.10
CA GLU A 73 -22.33 16.46 -15.51
C GLU A 73 -21.42 16.15 -14.33
N THR A 74 -21.23 14.87 -14.05
CA THR A 74 -20.42 14.40 -12.91
C THR A 74 -19.28 13.53 -13.39
N PHE A 75 -18.08 13.90 -13.00
CA PHE A 75 -16.83 13.20 -13.25
C PHE A 75 -16.35 12.54 -11.96
N ASN A 76 -16.16 11.24 -12.00
CA ASN A 76 -15.63 10.47 -10.89
C ASN A 76 -14.11 10.43 -10.96
N VAL A 77 -13.44 10.46 -9.82
CA VAL A 77 -12.01 10.18 -9.74
C VAL A 77 -11.79 8.69 -9.98
N THR A 78 -11.12 8.36 -11.09
CA THR A 78 -10.79 7.00 -11.50
C THR A 78 -9.31 6.69 -11.24
N LYS A 79 -8.86 5.48 -11.55
CA LYS A 79 -7.47 5.05 -11.35
C LYS A 79 -6.46 5.82 -12.22
N GLU A 80 -6.93 6.42 -13.31
CA GLU A 80 -6.12 7.22 -14.23
C GLU A 80 -5.80 8.62 -13.66
N VAL A 81 -6.55 9.07 -12.65
CA VAL A 81 -6.30 10.35 -12.00
C VAL A 81 -5.16 10.19 -11.01
N LEU A 82 -4.10 10.99 -11.20
CA LEU A 82 -2.96 11.02 -10.30
C LEU A 82 -3.39 11.54 -8.92
N GLN A 83 -3.24 10.71 -7.89
CA GLN A 83 -3.54 11.03 -6.51
C GLN A 83 -2.26 10.97 -5.69
N LEU A 84 -1.87 12.10 -5.10
CA LEU A 84 -0.68 12.20 -4.27
C LEU A 84 -1.06 12.58 -2.85
N ASN A 85 -0.52 11.86 -1.88
CA ASN A 85 -0.68 12.16 -0.47
C ASN A 85 0.65 12.62 0.12
N ARG A 86 0.64 13.72 0.86
CA ARG A 86 1.80 14.23 1.58
C ARG A 86 1.52 14.18 3.08
N PHE A 87 2.23 13.33 3.78
CA PHE A 87 2.21 13.26 5.24
C PHE A 87 3.44 13.94 5.82
N LYS A 88 3.25 14.71 6.89
CA LYS A 88 4.33 15.26 7.67
C LYS A 88 4.24 14.66 9.07
N ASN A 89 5.18 13.78 9.40
CA ASN A 89 5.34 13.28 10.76
C ASN A 89 6.10 14.30 11.62
N THR A 90 5.91 14.22 12.92
CA THR A 90 6.86 14.76 13.91
C THR A 90 8.19 14.01 13.79
N ASP A 91 9.19 14.39 14.56
CA ASP A 91 10.47 13.73 14.58
C ASP A 91 10.32 12.21 14.82
N LEU A 92 10.88 11.41 13.90
CA LEU A 92 10.89 9.95 13.96
C LEU A 92 12.27 9.40 14.39
N THR A 93 13.23 10.26 14.72
CA THR A 93 14.61 9.87 15.03
C THR A 93 14.67 8.81 16.12
N SER A 94 13.88 8.97 17.18
CA SER A 94 13.81 7.98 18.27
C SER A 94 13.33 6.59 17.85
N LEU A 95 12.58 6.47 16.75
CA LEU A 95 12.14 5.18 16.21
C LEU A 95 13.20 4.53 15.31
N LEU A 96 14.20 5.30 14.89
CA LEU A 96 15.31 4.86 14.03
C LEU A 96 16.58 4.55 14.84
N GLU A 97 16.61 4.94 16.12
CA GLU A 97 17.69 4.59 17.01
C GLU A 97 17.84 3.08 17.16
N GLU A 98 19.07 2.62 17.16
CA GLU A 98 19.36 1.20 17.29
C GLU A 98 18.91 0.70 18.66
N ASN A 99 18.11 -0.36 18.64
CA ASN A 99 17.59 -1.02 19.82
C ASN A 99 17.72 -2.54 19.65
N ASP A 100 18.40 -3.20 20.61
CA ASP A 100 18.71 -4.63 20.54
C ASP A 100 17.48 -5.52 20.68
N SER A 101 16.38 -5.01 21.21
CA SER A 101 15.21 -5.80 21.57
C SER A 101 13.98 -5.53 20.70
N ILE A 102 13.88 -4.34 20.12
CA ILE A 102 12.67 -3.85 19.47
C ILE A 102 13.00 -3.21 18.12
N ALA A 103 12.20 -3.51 17.11
CA ALA A 103 12.12 -2.75 15.86
C ALA A 103 10.75 -2.11 15.73
N TYR A 104 10.72 -0.91 15.17
CA TYR A 104 9.49 -0.13 15.01
C TYR A 104 8.95 -0.18 13.59
N LEU A 105 7.64 -0.19 13.50
CA LEU A 105 6.91 -0.09 12.26
C LEU A 105 5.79 0.93 12.45
N LYS A 106 5.73 1.95 11.58
CA LYS A 106 4.75 3.04 11.68
C LYS A 106 4.32 3.53 10.31
N THR A 107 3.04 3.78 10.14
CA THR A 107 2.43 4.40 8.96
C THR A 107 1.58 5.62 9.34
N PRO A 108 1.20 6.49 8.38
CA PRO A 108 1.74 6.63 7.03
C PRO A 108 3.06 7.38 6.99
N ALA A 109 3.82 7.25 5.90
CA ALA A 109 5.13 7.92 5.68
C ALA A 109 6.06 7.83 6.90
N GLY A 110 6.07 6.67 7.54
CA GLY A 110 6.74 6.43 8.82
C GLY A 110 8.02 5.63 8.68
N VAL A 111 8.11 4.55 9.44
CA VAL A 111 9.28 3.69 9.55
C VAL A 111 8.93 2.27 9.11
N TYR A 112 9.77 1.69 8.26
CA TYR A 112 9.71 0.27 7.90
C TYR A 112 10.80 -0.50 8.64
N THR A 113 10.53 -1.76 8.92
CA THR A 113 11.53 -2.64 9.55
C THR A 113 12.30 -3.39 8.48
N GLN A 114 13.64 -3.32 8.55
CA GLN A 114 14.53 -4.12 7.74
C GLN A 114 14.85 -5.42 8.47
N LEU A 115 14.80 -6.52 7.74
CA LEU A 115 15.24 -7.85 8.16
C LEU A 115 16.45 -8.25 7.31
N THR A 116 17.58 -8.50 7.97
CA THR A 116 18.80 -9.00 7.32
C THR A 116 19.00 -10.46 7.67
N ILE A 117 19.10 -11.33 6.67
CA ILE A 117 19.32 -12.77 6.84
C ILE A 117 20.71 -13.11 6.29
N PRO A 118 21.62 -13.63 7.12
CA PRO A 118 22.99 -13.94 6.71
C PRO A 118 23.00 -15.17 5.78
N ALA A 119 23.05 -14.96 4.48
CA ALA A 119 22.97 -16.02 3.50
C ALA A 119 24.24 -16.90 3.51
N GLN A 120 25.42 -16.33 3.73
CA GLN A 120 26.66 -17.09 3.83
C GLN A 120 26.64 -18.10 4.98
N ASP A 121 26.21 -17.69 6.17
CA ASP A 121 26.08 -18.58 7.34
C ASP A 121 25.11 -19.74 7.06
N ILE A 122 24.07 -19.48 6.27
CA ILE A 122 23.10 -20.50 5.87
C ILE A 122 23.76 -21.48 4.91
N VAL A 123 24.44 -21.00 3.86
CA VAL A 123 25.14 -21.85 2.89
C VAL A 123 26.17 -22.75 3.58
N GLU A 124 26.98 -22.21 4.48
CA GLU A 124 27.99 -22.99 5.24
C GLU A 124 27.34 -24.09 6.08
N ARG A 125 26.17 -23.83 6.67
CA ARG A 125 25.47 -24.82 7.53
C ARG A 125 24.71 -25.89 6.75
N ILE A 126 24.14 -25.53 5.61
CA ILE A 126 23.34 -26.50 4.81
C ILE A 126 24.22 -27.37 3.91
N GLY A 127 25.39 -26.86 3.47
CA GLY A 127 26.24 -27.54 2.48
C GLY A 127 25.46 -27.85 1.20
N ASP A 128 25.57 -29.07 0.71
CA ASP A 128 24.93 -29.54 -0.54
C ASP A 128 23.44 -29.92 -0.40
N ARG A 129 22.84 -29.66 0.79
CA ARG A 129 21.43 -29.99 1.03
C ARG A 129 20.49 -29.00 0.31
N VAL A 130 19.35 -29.52 -0.12
CA VAL A 130 18.30 -28.70 -0.72
C VAL A 130 17.39 -28.12 0.36
N ILE A 131 17.14 -26.83 0.31
CA ILE A 131 16.22 -26.13 1.21
C ILE A 131 14.79 -26.41 0.77
N ASN A 132 13.98 -27.00 1.65
CA ASN A 132 12.58 -27.31 1.36
C ASN A 132 11.63 -26.27 1.92
N ASN A 133 11.88 -25.82 3.17
CA ASN A 133 10.97 -24.94 3.86
C ASN A 133 11.70 -23.98 4.81
N ILE A 134 11.31 -22.73 4.76
CA ILE A 134 11.75 -21.67 5.69
C ILE A 134 10.52 -20.90 6.14
N PRO A 135 9.82 -21.33 7.20
CA PRO A 135 8.77 -20.54 7.81
C PRO A 135 9.39 -19.35 8.56
N LEU A 136 8.77 -18.18 8.42
CA LEU A 136 9.21 -16.99 9.11
C LEU A 136 8.05 -16.40 9.92
N THR A 137 8.24 -16.27 11.23
CA THR A 137 7.26 -15.63 12.12
C THR A 137 7.89 -14.44 12.80
N ILE A 138 7.25 -13.28 12.63
CA ILE A 138 7.65 -12.01 13.25
C ILE A 138 6.70 -11.73 14.41
N LYS A 139 7.21 -11.77 15.62
CA LYS A 139 6.45 -11.50 16.84
C LYS A 139 6.41 -10.02 17.18
N ALA A 140 5.29 -9.58 17.74
CA ALA A 140 5.08 -8.23 18.18
C ALA A 140 4.86 -8.14 19.70
N LEU A 141 5.20 -7.00 20.29
CA LEU A 141 4.80 -6.67 21.64
C LEU A 141 3.27 -6.45 21.71
N PRO A 142 2.66 -6.60 22.90
CA PRO A 142 1.28 -6.20 23.12
C PRO A 142 1.05 -4.76 22.69
N GLN A 143 -0.07 -4.51 22.02
CA GLN A 143 -0.49 -3.14 21.71
C GLN A 143 -0.86 -2.41 23.00
N GLU A 144 -0.60 -1.11 23.02
CA GLU A 144 -1.00 -0.25 24.14
C GLU A 144 -2.53 -0.15 24.19
N ASN A 145 -3.09 -0.16 25.37
CA ASN A 145 -4.56 -0.12 25.59
C ASN A 145 -4.98 1.26 26.11
N TRP A 146 -4.96 2.26 25.23
CA TRP A 146 -5.51 3.58 25.50
C TRP A 146 -6.20 4.13 24.26
N GLN A 147 -7.08 5.10 24.42
CA GLN A 147 -8.01 5.57 23.39
C GLN A 147 -7.36 5.95 22.03
N TRP A 148 -6.13 6.46 22.06
CA TRP A 148 -5.42 6.94 20.87
C TRP A 148 -4.22 6.05 20.50
N ALA A 149 -4.15 4.86 21.06
CA ALA A 149 -3.08 3.91 20.71
C ALA A 149 -3.19 3.50 19.24
N LEU A 150 -2.04 3.44 18.56
CA LEU A 150 -1.98 2.94 17.20
C LEU A 150 -2.24 1.44 17.17
N SER A 151 -3.11 0.98 16.31
CA SER A 151 -3.31 -0.44 16.06
C SER A 151 -2.18 -1.01 15.21
N ALA A 152 -1.91 -2.32 15.35
CA ALA A 152 -1.00 -3.01 14.46
C ALA A 152 -1.55 -3.00 13.02
N PRO A 153 -0.70 -2.84 11.99
CA PRO A 153 -1.12 -2.98 10.60
C PRO A 153 -1.76 -4.35 10.36
N SER A 154 -2.88 -4.40 9.66
CA SER A 154 -3.58 -5.65 9.37
C SER A 154 -2.75 -6.61 8.52
N ASN A 155 -1.93 -6.09 7.62
CA ASN A 155 -1.10 -6.90 6.74
C ASN A 155 0.31 -6.32 6.62
N LEU A 156 1.31 -7.21 6.58
CA LEU A 156 2.69 -6.89 6.25
C LEU A 156 3.12 -7.62 4.98
N LEU A 157 3.63 -6.85 4.03
CA LEU A 157 4.30 -7.35 2.84
C LEU A 157 5.79 -7.54 3.17
N LEU A 158 6.33 -8.72 2.86
CA LEU A 158 7.75 -9.04 2.93
C LEU A 158 8.29 -9.16 1.53
N LEU A 159 9.34 -8.39 1.20
CA LEU A 159 9.99 -8.39 -0.11
C LEU A 159 11.44 -7.92 -0.01
N PRO A 160 12.30 -8.20 -1.04
CA PRO A 160 13.63 -7.63 -1.10
C PRO A 160 13.60 -6.10 -1.11
N LYS A 161 14.53 -5.49 -0.38
CA LYS A 161 14.61 -4.02 -0.23
C LYS A 161 14.62 -3.30 -1.58
N ASP A 162 15.38 -3.81 -2.54
CA ASP A 162 15.53 -3.19 -3.87
C ASP A 162 14.28 -3.32 -4.74
N SER A 163 13.35 -4.20 -4.36
CA SER A 163 12.10 -4.43 -5.10
C SER A 163 10.95 -3.52 -4.65
N LEU A 164 11.11 -2.74 -3.57
CA LEU A 164 10.03 -1.96 -2.98
C LEU A 164 9.38 -0.99 -3.98
N ALA A 165 10.19 -0.17 -4.65
CA ALA A 165 9.67 0.83 -5.58
C ALA A 165 8.99 0.18 -6.80
N THR A 166 9.62 -0.83 -7.39
CA THR A 166 9.11 -1.55 -8.58
C THR A 166 7.86 -2.37 -8.26
N PHE A 167 7.69 -2.83 -7.03
CA PHE A 167 6.49 -3.54 -6.61
C PHE A 167 5.25 -2.65 -6.74
N PHE A 168 5.29 -1.45 -6.16
CA PHE A 168 4.14 -0.54 -6.18
C PHE A 168 3.95 0.16 -7.53
N VAL A 169 5.03 0.59 -8.19
CA VAL A 169 4.95 1.22 -9.53
C VAL A 169 4.30 0.28 -10.56
N ASN A 170 4.60 -1.01 -10.48
CA ASN A 170 4.06 -2.01 -11.40
C ASN A 170 2.73 -2.64 -10.91
N ASN A 171 2.12 -2.11 -9.86
CA ASN A 171 0.87 -2.62 -9.27
C ASN A 171 0.91 -4.15 -9.03
N LYS A 172 2.04 -4.66 -8.52
CA LYS A 172 2.20 -6.09 -8.26
C LYS A 172 1.36 -6.52 -7.06
N ILE A 173 0.99 -7.79 -7.04
CA ILE A 173 0.45 -8.50 -5.87
C ILE A 173 1.48 -9.52 -5.38
N GLU A 174 1.27 -10.10 -4.20
CA GLU A 174 2.13 -11.15 -3.66
C GLU A 174 2.13 -12.40 -4.57
N ASP A 175 3.30 -12.92 -4.87
CA ASP A 175 3.49 -14.07 -5.74
C ASP A 175 3.97 -15.33 -5.01
N LYS A 176 4.24 -15.24 -3.69
CA LYS A 176 4.80 -16.28 -2.83
C LYS A 176 6.16 -16.84 -3.30
N LYS A 177 6.86 -16.08 -4.13
CA LYS A 177 8.21 -16.35 -4.62
C LYS A 177 9.17 -15.23 -4.32
N THR A 178 8.83 -14.02 -4.78
CA THR A 178 9.63 -12.80 -4.58
C THR A 178 9.00 -11.85 -3.57
N SER A 179 7.73 -12.05 -3.25
CA SER A 179 6.97 -11.25 -2.29
C SER A 179 5.95 -12.10 -1.53
N PHE A 180 5.80 -11.82 -0.25
CA PHE A 180 4.96 -12.59 0.66
C PHE A 180 4.09 -11.67 1.49
N LEU A 181 2.87 -12.07 1.76
CA LEU A 181 1.93 -11.32 2.57
C LEU A 181 1.56 -12.11 3.82
N ALA A 182 1.62 -11.46 4.98
CA ALA A 182 1.15 -12.01 6.25
C ALA A 182 0.12 -11.09 6.89
N SER A 183 -0.94 -11.68 7.45
CA SER A 183 -1.93 -10.96 8.24
C SER A 183 -1.58 -11.01 9.72
N TYR A 184 -1.95 -9.94 10.45
CA TYR A 184 -1.74 -9.89 11.89
C TYR A 184 -2.64 -10.86 12.63
N SER A 185 -2.03 -11.75 13.39
CA SER A 185 -2.75 -12.63 14.33
C SER A 185 -2.78 -11.97 15.70
N THR A 186 -3.97 -11.61 16.16
CA THR A 186 -4.17 -11.00 17.48
C THR A 186 -3.91 -11.97 18.62
N SER A 187 -4.21 -13.26 18.42
CA SER A 187 -4.02 -14.31 19.44
C SER A 187 -2.53 -14.60 19.69
N SER A 188 -1.73 -14.71 18.63
CA SER A 188 -0.28 -14.95 18.73
C SER A 188 0.55 -13.66 18.70
N ARG A 189 -0.06 -12.52 18.43
CA ARG A 189 0.60 -11.23 18.25
C ARG A 189 1.77 -11.33 17.27
N SER A 190 1.49 -11.84 16.09
CA SER A 190 2.54 -12.12 15.10
C SER A 190 2.04 -12.02 13.67
N TYR A 191 3.01 -11.90 12.77
CA TYR A 191 2.85 -12.06 11.32
C TYR A 191 3.61 -13.31 10.91
N SER A 192 2.96 -14.25 10.23
CA SER A 192 3.57 -15.53 9.84
C SER A 192 3.56 -15.68 8.31
N TYR A 193 4.73 -15.99 7.78
CA TYR A 193 4.97 -16.33 6.37
C TYR A 193 5.26 -17.83 6.31
N ASP A 194 4.49 -18.58 5.53
CA ASP A 194 4.53 -20.04 5.53
C ASP A 194 5.86 -20.58 5.04
N ASN A 195 6.36 -20.05 3.94
CA ASN A 195 7.61 -20.54 3.35
C ASN A 195 8.27 -19.49 2.45
N ILE A 196 9.47 -19.03 2.81
CA ILE A 196 10.29 -18.11 2.00
C ILE A 196 11.48 -18.82 1.33
N SER A 197 11.47 -20.15 1.23
CA SER A 197 12.61 -20.94 0.71
C SER A 197 12.97 -20.57 -0.73
N ASN A 198 11.98 -20.32 -1.59
CA ASN A 198 12.23 -19.93 -2.98
C ASN A 198 13.03 -18.63 -3.07
N LEU A 199 12.67 -17.63 -2.27
CA LEU A 199 13.37 -16.37 -2.22
C LEU A 199 14.81 -16.53 -1.73
N MET A 200 15.00 -17.35 -0.70
CA MET A 200 16.33 -17.66 -0.14
C MET A 200 17.20 -18.42 -1.15
N GLN A 201 16.65 -19.44 -1.81
CA GLN A 201 17.38 -20.23 -2.82
C GLN A 201 17.81 -19.36 -4.00
N GLU A 202 16.92 -18.49 -4.49
CA GLU A 202 17.24 -17.57 -5.57
C GLU A 202 18.31 -16.55 -5.15
N HIS A 203 18.23 -16.04 -3.93
CA HIS A 203 19.24 -15.14 -3.39
C HIS A 203 20.60 -15.82 -3.27
N ILE A 204 20.68 -17.01 -2.68
CA ILE A 204 21.92 -17.79 -2.53
C ILE A 204 22.54 -18.09 -3.92
N LYS A 205 21.72 -18.47 -4.90
CA LYS A 205 22.19 -18.75 -6.25
C LYS A 205 22.82 -17.53 -6.92
N ASN A 206 22.25 -16.35 -6.73
CA ASN A 206 22.66 -15.12 -7.42
C ASN A 206 23.68 -14.30 -6.63
N ASN A 207 23.67 -14.38 -5.30
CA ASN A 207 24.46 -13.57 -4.37
C ASN A 207 24.88 -14.38 -3.13
N PRO A 208 25.65 -15.46 -3.26
CA PRO A 208 25.96 -16.37 -2.13
C PRO A 208 26.71 -15.68 -0.99
N ASP A 209 27.53 -14.67 -1.30
CA ASP A 209 28.40 -13.97 -0.35
C ASP A 209 27.75 -12.71 0.26
N LYS A 210 26.47 -12.46 -0.03
CA LYS A 210 25.77 -11.27 0.45
C LYS A 210 24.57 -11.64 1.32
N ASP A 211 24.40 -10.86 2.39
CA ASP A 211 23.21 -10.95 3.21
C ASP A 211 21.94 -10.66 2.40
N MET A 212 20.88 -11.41 2.66
CA MET A 212 19.58 -11.11 2.07
C MET A 212 18.87 -10.04 2.89
N VAL A 213 18.64 -8.88 2.29
CA VAL A 213 18.01 -7.73 2.92
C VAL A 213 16.55 -7.62 2.47
N LEU A 214 15.63 -7.81 3.42
CA LEU A 214 14.20 -7.75 3.22
C LEU A 214 13.59 -6.57 3.97
N LEU A 215 12.44 -6.09 3.49
CA LEU A 215 11.62 -5.10 4.18
C LEU A 215 10.29 -5.70 4.60
N LEU A 216 9.86 -5.31 5.79
CA LEU A 216 8.50 -5.49 6.30
C LEU A 216 7.74 -4.18 6.07
N VAL A 217 6.76 -4.20 5.18
CA VAL A 217 6.03 -3.02 4.72
C VAL A 217 4.55 -3.17 5.02
N PRO A 218 3.94 -2.25 5.81
CA PRO A 218 2.51 -2.23 6.01
C PRO A 218 1.77 -1.93 4.72
N VAL A 219 0.78 -2.75 4.41
CA VAL A 219 0.01 -2.64 3.17
C VAL A 219 -1.49 -2.83 3.42
N GLU A 220 -2.27 -2.22 2.54
CA GLU A 220 -3.69 -2.51 2.40
C GLU A 220 -3.88 -3.58 1.31
N ARG A 221 -4.50 -4.70 1.70
CA ARG A 221 -4.87 -5.77 0.78
C ARG A 221 -6.31 -5.59 0.33
N LEU A 222 -6.51 -5.40 -0.96
CA LEU A 222 -7.84 -5.44 -1.56
C LEU A 222 -8.11 -6.84 -2.10
N THR A 223 -9.31 -7.34 -1.80
CA THR A 223 -9.72 -8.68 -2.20
C THR A 223 -11.04 -8.65 -2.95
N ALA A 224 -11.22 -9.55 -3.91
CA ALA A 224 -12.50 -9.89 -4.51
C ALA A 224 -12.81 -11.36 -4.25
N GLN A 225 -14.07 -11.73 -4.39
CA GLN A 225 -14.50 -13.11 -4.27
C GLN A 225 -14.63 -13.73 -5.66
N SER A 226 -14.07 -14.93 -5.85
CA SER A 226 -14.29 -15.68 -7.08
C SER A 226 -15.68 -16.32 -7.01
N ASN A 227 -16.49 -16.12 -8.06
CA ASN A 227 -17.74 -16.87 -8.20
C ASN A 227 -17.39 -18.31 -8.62
N SER A 228 -17.44 -19.25 -7.70
CA SER A 228 -17.30 -20.67 -8.03
C SER A 228 -18.68 -21.25 -8.37
N TYR A 229 -18.77 -21.93 -9.49
CA TYR A 229 -19.98 -22.66 -9.92
C TYR A 229 -20.40 -23.76 -8.91
N TYR A 230 -19.48 -24.19 -8.05
CA TYR A 230 -19.70 -25.20 -7.01
C TYR A 230 -19.86 -24.63 -5.58
N GLY A 231 -20.19 -23.36 -5.45
CA GLY A 231 -20.62 -22.75 -4.17
C GLY A 231 -19.50 -22.42 -3.17
N GLN A 232 -18.24 -22.66 -3.46
CA GLN A 232 -17.13 -22.22 -2.62
C GLN A 232 -16.44 -21.00 -3.23
N SER A 233 -16.86 -19.83 -2.79
CA SER A 233 -16.20 -18.58 -3.13
C SER A 233 -14.92 -18.41 -2.30
N GLN A 234 -13.77 -18.27 -2.97
CA GLN A 234 -12.49 -18.01 -2.31
C GLN A 234 -12.06 -16.57 -2.56
N PRO A 235 -11.70 -15.83 -1.51
CA PRO A 235 -11.16 -14.49 -1.68
C PRO A 235 -9.77 -14.54 -2.33
N TYR A 236 -9.53 -13.71 -3.33
CA TYR A 236 -8.21 -13.53 -3.94
C TYR A 236 -7.80 -12.06 -3.89
N THR A 237 -6.50 -11.81 -3.84
CA THR A 237 -5.94 -10.46 -3.85
C THR A 237 -6.12 -9.82 -5.21
N THR A 238 -6.70 -8.63 -5.24
CA THR A 238 -6.86 -7.82 -6.47
C THR A 238 -5.86 -6.69 -6.55
N ALA A 239 -5.46 -6.14 -5.41
CA ALA A 239 -4.43 -5.11 -5.33
C ALA A 239 -3.77 -5.10 -3.94
N ILE A 240 -2.53 -4.62 -3.91
CA ILE A 240 -1.79 -4.28 -2.69
C ILE A 240 -1.39 -2.82 -2.78
N ASN A 241 -1.89 -2.01 -1.86
CA ASN A 241 -1.62 -0.59 -1.79
C ASN A 241 -0.80 -0.23 -0.55
N ASN A 242 -0.11 0.91 -0.59
CA ASN A 242 0.51 1.46 0.61
C ASN A 242 -0.55 1.71 1.68
N TYR A 243 -0.23 1.37 2.92
CA TYR A 243 -1.13 1.60 4.05
C TYR A 243 -1.11 3.07 4.47
N LEU A 244 -2.22 3.77 4.27
CA LEU A 244 -2.32 5.22 4.50
C LEU A 244 -2.97 5.58 5.84
N LEU A 245 -3.49 4.61 6.57
CA LEU A 245 -4.07 4.84 7.90
C LEU A 245 -2.98 4.86 8.97
N PRO A 246 -3.16 5.66 10.04
CA PRO A 246 -2.27 5.64 11.18
C PRO A 246 -2.25 4.26 11.83
N SER A 247 -1.11 3.63 11.83
CA SER A 247 -0.87 2.38 12.53
C SER A 247 0.58 2.26 12.98
N GLY A 248 0.83 1.40 13.94
CA GLY A 248 2.17 1.16 14.43
C GLY A 248 2.26 -0.09 15.27
N VAL A 249 3.42 -0.74 15.22
CA VAL A 249 3.69 -1.94 15.98
C VAL A 249 5.16 -1.99 16.39
N LYS A 250 5.42 -2.49 17.59
CA LYS A 250 6.75 -2.80 18.12
C LYS A 250 7.03 -4.28 17.88
N LEU A 251 7.98 -4.58 17.01
CA LEU A 251 8.37 -5.95 16.67
C LEU A 251 9.52 -6.40 17.56
N LEU A 252 9.49 -7.67 17.99
CA LEU A 252 10.53 -8.25 18.83
C LEU A 252 11.75 -8.67 18.02
N LYS A 253 12.97 -8.27 18.47
CA LYS A 253 14.26 -8.62 17.88
C LYS A 253 15.02 -9.69 18.69
N THR A 254 14.42 -10.30 19.72
CA THR A 254 15.09 -11.28 20.54
C THR A 254 15.39 -12.57 19.73
N LYS A 255 16.45 -13.28 20.09
CA LYS A 255 16.85 -14.53 19.40
C LYS A 255 15.71 -15.55 19.31
N GLU A 256 14.88 -15.66 20.35
CA GLU A 256 13.73 -16.57 20.39
C GLU A 256 12.59 -16.08 19.49
N ALA A 257 12.43 -14.77 19.35
CA ALA A 257 11.36 -14.19 18.56
C ALA A 257 11.66 -14.15 17.04
N THR A 258 12.96 -14.14 16.68
CA THR A 258 13.42 -14.05 15.29
C THR A 258 14.13 -15.31 14.80
N LYS A 259 13.92 -16.45 15.47
CA LYS A 259 14.52 -17.72 15.10
C LYS A 259 14.00 -18.16 13.73
N ILE A 260 14.93 -18.39 12.79
CA ILE A 260 14.64 -19.00 11.50
C ILE A 260 14.94 -20.50 11.59
N VAL A 261 13.98 -21.32 11.19
CA VAL A 261 14.12 -22.77 11.09
C VAL A 261 14.17 -23.14 9.63
N ILE A 262 15.23 -23.83 9.20
CA ILE A 262 15.42 -24.24 7.82
C ILE A 262 15.29 -25.77 7.75
N THR A 263 14.33 -26.24 6.98
CA THR A 263 14.17 -27.67 6.69
C THR A 263 14.88 -28.00 5.38
N THR A 264 15.78 -28.97 5.43
CA THR A 264 16.57 -29.38 4.26
C THR A 264 16.43 -30.89 4.00
N THR A 265 16.65 -31.30 2.75
CA THR A 265 16.79 -32.71 2.34
C THR A 265 18.17 -32.94 1.77
N GLU A 266 18.77 -34.08 2.17
CA GLU A 266 20.00 -34.58 1.59
C GLU A 266 19.65 -35.65 0.55
N TYR A 267 20.16 -35.47 -0.66
CA TYR A 267 20.08 -36.54 -1.69
C TYR A 267 21.30 -37.43 -1.58
N LYS A 268 21.09 -38.69 -1.33
CA LYS A 268 22.14 -39.74 -1.35
C LYS A 268 22.44 -40.18 -2.75
#